data_d4692dc15355a322ed6606998b5160a5
#
_entry.id   d4692dc15355a322ed6606998b5160a5
#
_cell.length_a   1.000
_cell.length_b   1.000
_cell.length_c   1.000
_cell.angle_alpha   90.00
_cell.angle_beta   90.00
_cell.angle_gamma   90.00
#
_symmetry.space_group_name_H-M   'P 1'
#
loop_
_entity.id
_entity.type
_entity.pdbx_description
1 polymer ?
#
loop_
_entity_poly.entity_id
_entity_poly.type
_entity_poly.pdbx_seq_one_letter_code
_entity_poly.pdbx_strand_id
1 'polypeptide(L)'
;MRVLVLQHIDSGNPWFLGDLLEQYGGSWRPLRIDLGEKLPDKDTYDAVWVLGGAMQVWEEETLPWLVEEKRFIRELVERGVPYLGICLGHQLLATSLGGRVDYASNPEIGVMEVERSEEGHRSKLLSGLESMRVLQWHKAEVKEAPTGAKILAASDACEIQALSVNDSAFSVQFHPEVNEKTLPAWFETVDDREDLIAAFGDAGEEIFKSQADFSMRELNKSARRLFQNWWHIASAQVSNEKG
;
A
#
# COMPACT_ATOMS: atom_id res chain seq x y z
N MET A 1 -7.59 3.81 18.09
CA MET A 1 -6.92 4.55 16.98
C MET A 1 -7.92 4.70 15.84
N ARG A 2 -8.10 5.93 15.36
CA ARG A 2 -8.99 6.28 14.24
C ARG A 2 -8.12 6.43 13.00
N VAL A 3 -8.40 5.68 11.95
CA VAL A 3 -7.63 5.71 10.69
C VAL A 3 -8.45 6.38 9.60
N LEU A 4 -7.90 7.40 8.97
CA LEU A 4 -8.41 7.94 7.72
C LEU A 4 -7.91 7.07 6.57
N VAL A 5 -8.81 6.61 5.70
CA VAL A 5 -8.46 5.76 4.56
C VAL A 5 -8.76 6.50 3.27
N LEU A 6 -7.71 6.95 2.57
CA LEU A 6 -7.85 7.56 1.25
C LEU A 6 -8.10 6.48 0.20
N GLN A 7 -9.18 6.62 -0.53
CA GLN A 7 -9.63 5.70 -1.57
C GLN A 7 -9.71 6.43 -2.92
N HIS A 8 -9.33 5.74 -3.99
CA HIS A 8 -9.23 6.29 -5.33
C HIS A 8 -10.19 5.62 -6.33
N ILE A 9 -10.81 4.52 -5.91
CA ILE A 9 -11.77 3.73 -6.71
C ILE A 9 -12.84 3.15 -5.78
N ASP A 10 -14.00 2.78 -6.32
CA ASP A 10 -15.13 2.25 -5.54
C ASP A 10 -14.78 1.00 -4.74
N SER A 11 -13.96 0.14 -5.31
CA SER A 11 -13.49 -1.10 -4.68
C SER A 11 -12.27 -0.94 -3.79
N GLY A 12 -11.68 0.24 -3.72
CA GLY A 12 -10.49 0.53 -2.95
C GLY A 12 -10.76 0.52 -1.44
N ASN A 13 -11.12 -0.63 -0.87
CA ASN A 13 -11.39 -0.79 0.55
C ASN A 13 -10.15 -1.36 1.27
N PRO A 14 -9.97 -1.09 2.58
CA PRO A 14 -8.87 -1.66 3.35
C PRO A 14 -9.07 -3.15 3.70
N TRP A 15 -10.23 -3.72 3.40
CA TRP A 15 -10.61 -5.13 3.40
C TRP A 15 -10.02 -5.89 4.60
N PHE A 16 -9.10 -6.85 4.37
CA PHE A 16 -8.52 -7.64 5.46
C PHE A 16 -7.79 -6.80 6.52
N LEU A 17 -7.12 -5.72 6.10
CA LEU A 17 -6.48 -4.81 7.04
C LEU A 17 -7.52 -4.01 7.84
N GLY A 18 -8.65 -3.66 7.24
CA GLY A 18 -9.80 -3.03 7.92
C GLY A 18 -10.38 -3.96 8.98
N ASP A 19 -10.62 -5.24 8.64
CA ASP A 19 -11.08 -6.25 9.59
C ASP A 19 -10.10 -6.41 10.77
N LEU A 20 -8.80 -6.42 10.49
CA LEU A 20 -7.77 -6.50 11.52
C LEU A 20 -7.78 -5.24 12.42
N LEU A 21 -7.91 -4.07 11.82
CA LEU A 21 -7.97 -2.80 12.57
C LEU A 21 -9.12 -2.81 13.58
N GLU A 22 -10.30 -3.25 13.15
CA GLU A 22 -11.48 -3.36 14.02
C GLU A 22 -11.30 -4.42 15.13
N GLN A 23 -10.68 -5.57 14.81
CA GLN A 23 -10.33 -6.59 15.80
C GLN A 23 -9.37 -6.07 16.88
N TYR A 24 -8.51 -5.11 16.55
CA TYR A 24 -7.58 -4.46 17.49
C TYR A 24 -8.19 -3.24 18.20
N GLY A 25 -9.51 -3.00 18.04
CA GLY A 25 -10.24 -1.90 18.68
C GLY A 25 -10.01 -0.55 18.01
N GLY A 26 -9.50 -0.53 16.78
CA GLY A 26 -9.46 0.66 15.94
C GLY A 26 -10.76 0.87 15.17
N SER A 27 -10.84 1.98 14.47
CA SER A 27 -11.90 2.29 13.51
C SER A 27 -11.32 3.01 12.31
N TRP A 28 -11.97 2.91 11.18
CA TRP A 28 -11.55 3.61 9.98
C TRP A 28 -12.70 4.37 9.33
N ARG A 29 -12.34 5.41 8.61
CA ARG A 29 -13.27 6.23 7.83
C ARG A 29 -12.74 6.35 6.41
N PRO A 30 -13.53 5.99 5.38
CA PRO A 30 -13.16 6.22 4.00
C PRO A 30 -13.23 7.71 3.66
N LEU A 31 -12.39 8.13 2.72
CA LEU A 31 -12.44 9.43 2.07
C LEU A 31 -12.18 9.21 0.57
N ARG A 32 -13.16 9.58 -0.26
CA ARG A 32 -13.14 9.48 -1.72
C ARG A 32 -12.67 10.81 -2.31
N ILE A 33 -11.34 11.00 -2.32
CA ILE A 33 -10.75 12.23 -2.87
C ILE A 33 -11.01 12.36 -4.38
N ASP A 34 -11.08 11.25 -5.08
CA ASP A 34 -11.43 11.15 -6.50
C ASP A 34 -12.85 11.65 -6.82
N LEU A 35 -13.76 11.59 -5.86
CA LEU A 35 -15.12 12.14 -5.95
C LEU A 35 -15.23 13.58 -5.42
N GLY A 36 -14.12 14.22 -5.10
CA GLY A 36 -14.07 15.59 -4.62
C GLY A 36 -14.38 15.75 -3.13
N GLU A 37 -14.32 14.68 -2.35
CA GLU A 37 -14.37 14.81 -0.89
C GLU A 37 -13.15 15.58 -0.39
N LYS A 38 -13.38 16.52 0.51
CA LYS A 38 -12.31 17.37 1.04
C LYS A 38 -11.49 16.64 2.10
N LEU A 39 -10.17 16.79 2.01
CA LEU A 39 -9.25 16.36 3.03
C LEU A 39 -9.61 17.02 4.37
N PRO A 40 -9.74 16.26 5.46
CA PRO A 40 -10.16 16.79 6.74
C PRO A 40 -9.05 17.52 7.47
N ASP A 41 -9.44 18.33 8.47
CA ASP A 41 -8.48 18.88 9.41
C ASP A 41 -7.73 17.77 10.16
N LYS A 42 -6.46 18.05 10.44
CA LYS A 42 -5.43 17.10 10.85
C LYS A 42 -5.67 16.40 12.21
N ASP A 43 -6.60 16.91 13.03
CA ASP A 43 -6.85 16.38 14.38
C ASP A 43 -8.04 15.42 14.45
N THR A 44 -8.62 15.07 13.30
CA THR A 44 -9.81 14.21 13.25
C THR A 44 -9.50 12.71 13.19
N TYR A 45 -8.24 12.34 12.98
CA TYR A 45 -7.73 10.96 12.85
C TYR A 45 -6.39 10.81 13.58
N ASP A 46 -6.01 9.59 13.90
CA ASP A 46 -4.77 9.25 14.60
C ASP A 46 -3.72 8.67 13.62
N ALA A 47 -4.13 8.18 12.46
CA ALA A 47 -3.27 7.62 11.41
C ALA A 47 -3.94 7.72 10.03
N VAL A 48 -3.18 7.56 8.95
CA VAL A 48 -3.69 7.59 7.57
C VAL A 48 -3.22 6.38 6.79
N TRP A 49 -4.15 5.74 6.08
CA TRP A 49 -3.86 4.77 5.04
C TRP A 49 -4.20 5.35 3.67
N VAL A 50 -3.32 5.14 2.71
CA VAL A 50 -3.51 5.52 1.32
C VAL A 50 -3.47 4.27 0.47
N LEU A 51 -4.59 3.94 -0.12
CA LEU A 51 -4.80 2.66 -0.80
C LEU A 51 -4.35 2.69 -2.27
N GLY A 52 -4.54 1.56 -2.94
CA GLY A 52 -4.30 1.41 -4.36
C GLY A 52 -5.29 2.18 -5.24
N GLY A 53 -4.99 2.24 -6.52
CA GLY A 53 -5.83 2.84 -7.55
C GLY A 53 -5.28 2.56 -8.94
N ALA A 54 -6.12 2.74 -9.96
CA ALA A 54 -5.78 2.45 -11.36
C ALA A 54 -4.99 3.58 -12.04
N MET A 55 -5.03 4.81 -11.46
CA MET A 55 -4.37 5.98 -12.01
C MET A 55 -2.87 5.99 -11.77
N GLN A 56 -2.15 6.80 -12.55
CA GLN A 56 -0.73 7.04 -12.37
C GLN A 56 -0.48 8.31 -11.57
N VAL A 57 0.59 8.34 -10.79
CA VAL A 57 0.93 9.50 -9.95
C VAL A 57 1.22 10.79 -10.75
N TRP A 58 1.49 10.69 -12.03
CA TRP A 58 1.79 11.84 -12.91
C TRP A 58 0.57 12.37 -13.68
N GLU A 59 -0.63 11.80 -13.50
CA GLU A 59 -1.85 12.22 -14.19
C GLU A 59 -2.50 13.50 -13.57
N GLU A 60 -1.69 14.39 -13.05
CA GLU A 60 -2.11 15.60 -12.32
C GLU A 60 -2.94 16.57 -13.18
N GLU A 61 -2.69 16.60 -14.49
CA GLU A 61 -3.44 17.47 -15.41
C GLU A 61 -4.91 17.01 -15.55
N THR A 62 -5.14 15.71 -15.55
CA THR A 62 -6.48 15.11 -15.67
C THR A 62 -7.13 14.82 -14.31
N LEU A 63 -6.30 14.61 -13.29
CA LEU A 63 -6.71 14.28 -11.93
C LEU A 63 -6.09 15.28 -10.91
N PRO A 64 -6.57 16.53 -10.88
CA PRO A 64 -5.94 17.59 -10.09
C PRO A 64 -5.95 17.34 -8.58
N TRP A 65 -6.79 16.45 -8.08
CA TRP A 65 -6.79 16.01 -6.68
C TRP A 65 -5.48 15.29 -6.27
N LEU A 66 -4.74 14.72 -7.22
CA LEU A 66 -3.41 14.12 -6.96
C LEU A 66 -2.44 15.16 -6.40
N VAL A 67 -2.51 16.41 -6.85
CA VAL A 67 -1.66 17.49 -6.34
C VAL A 67 -1.98 17.81 -4.88
N GLU A 68 -3.28 17.84 -4.54
CA GLU A 68 -3.73 18.08 -3.16
C GLU A 68 -3.34 16.92 -2.24
N GLU A 69 -3.51 15.69 -2.71
CA GLU A 69 -3.17 14.49 -1.95
C GLU A 69 -1.66 14.39 -1.69
N LYS A 70 -0.82 14.63 -2.70
CA LYS A 70 0.65 14.65 -2.52
C LYS A 70 1.09 15.70 -1.50
N ARG A 71 0.48 16.89 -1.53
CA ARG A 71 0.75 17.91 -0.52
C ARG A 71 0.34 17.44 0.87
N PHE A 72 -0.85 16.85 0.99
CA PHE A 72 -1.34 16.31 2.24
C PHE A 72 -0.44 15.20 2.80
N ILE A 73 -0.02 14.25 1.96
CA ILE A 73 0.91 13.17 2.35
C ILE A 73 2.24 13.76 2.86
N ARG A 74 2.81 14.75 2.17
CA ARG A 74 4.03 15.43 2.63
C ARG A 74 3.86 16.02 4.01
N GLU A 75 2.79 16.76 4.23
CA GLU A 75 2.49 17.37 5.52
C GLU A 75 2.28 16.35 6.64
N LEU A 76 1.69 15.18 6.34
CA LEU A 76 1.54 14.07 7.30
C LEU A 76 2.90 13.53 7.74
N VAL A 77 3.78 13.27 6.76
CA VAL A 77 5.12 12.72 7.03
C VAL A 77 5.99 13.70 7.81
N GLU A 78 5.96 15.00 7.46
CA GLU A 78 6.68 16.06 8.19
C GLU A 78 6.23 16.18 9.64
N ARG A 79 4.97 15.87 9.91
CA ARG A 79 4.40 15.89 11.27
C ARG A 79 4.56 14.57 12.03
N GLY A 80 5.10 13.54 11.41
CA GLY A 80 5.26 12.22 12.02
C GLY A 80 3.96 11.43 12.19
N VAL A 81 2.88 11.79 11.49
CA VAL A 81 1.60 11.06 11.55
C VAL A 81 1.81 9.64 11.03
N PRO A 82 1.35 8.60 11.75
CA PRO A 82 1.43 7.23 11.27
C PRO A 82 0.77 7.06 9.90
N TYR A 83 1.54 6.57 8.94
CA TYR A 83 1.12 6.42 7.55
C TYR A 83 1.35 4.97 7.06
N LEU A 84 0.42 4.44 6.27
CA LEU A 84 0.61 3.21 5.50
C LEU A 84 0.12 3.43 4.07
N GLY A 85 1.04 3.33 3.10
CA GLY A 85 0.73 3.40 1.67
C GLY A 85 0.73 2.02 1.03
N ILE A 86 -0.26 1.73 0.17
CA ILE A 86 -0.40 0.47 -0.54
C ILE A 86 -0.49 0.76 -2.04
N CYS A 87 0.33 0.12 -2.86
CA CYS A 87 0.37 0.22 -4.31
C CYS A 87 0.46 1.69 -4.77
N LEU A 88 -0.61 2.31 -5.27
CA LEU A 88 -0.63 3.75 -5.59
C LEU A 88 -0.19 4.60 -4.39
N GLY A 89 -0.63 4.25 -3.16
CA GLY A 89 -0.23 4.95 -1.94
C GLY A 89 1.27 4.85 -1.64
N HIS A 90 1.94 3.78 -2.05
CA HIS A 90 3.39 3.66 -2.00
C HIS A 90 4.06 4.63 -2.98
N GLN A 91 3.56 4.70 -4.20
CA GLN A 91 4.05 5.59 -5.25
C GLN A 91 3.80 7.07 -4.92
N LEU A 92 2.63 7.37 -4.34
CA LEU A 92 2.29 8.71 -3.86
C LEU A 92 3.20 9.15 -2.71
N LEU A 93 3.52 8.27 -1.77
CA LEU A 93 4.50 8.58 -0.72
C LEU A 93 5.85 8.98 -1.32
N ALA A 94 6.35 8.18 -2.26
CA ALA A 94 7.63 8.45 -2.91
C ALA A 94 7.63 9.80 -3.64
N THR A 95 6.64 10.04 -4.50
CA THR A 95 6.57 11.29 -5.29
C THR A 95 6.30 12.51 -4.43
N SER A 96 5.51 12.39 -3.36
CA SER A 96 5.24 13.48 -2.42
C SER A 96 6.50 14.01 -1.76
N LEU A 97 7.53 13.18 -1.63
CA LEU A 97 8.78 13.50 -0.94
C LEU A 97 9.98 13.67 -1.89
N GLY A 98 9.70 13.78 -3.20
CA GLY A 98 10.73 14.05 -4.21
C GLY A 98 11.40 12.82 -4.80
N GLY A 99 10.86 11.63 -4.57
CA GLY A 99 11.21 10.42 -5.30
C GLY A 99 10.62 10.43 -6.71
N ARG A 100 10.99 9.43 -7.53
CA ARG A 100 10.52 9.28 -8.90
C ARG A 100 9.79 7.95 -9.09
N VAL A 101 8.66 8.00 -9.74
CA VAL A 101 7.85 6.86 -10.19
C VAL A 101 7.79 6.86 -11.70
N ASP A 102 7.83 5.70 -12.31
CA ASP A 102 7.72 5.52 -13.76
C ASP A 102 7.16 4.13 -14.05
N TYR A 103 6.83 3.86 -15.31
CA TYR A 103 6.42 2.52 -15.72
C TYR A 103 7.49 1.48 -15.38
N ALA A 104 7.03 0.34 -14.87
CA ALA A 104 7.87 -0.82 -14.62
C ALA A 104 8.41 -1.38 -15.95
N SER A 105 9.68 -1.77 -15.96
CA SER A 105 10.25 -2.49 -17.12
C SER A 105 9.63 -3.87 -17.27
N ASN A 106 9.27 -4.48 -16.15
CA ASN A 106 8.57 -5.76 -16.06
C ASN A 106 7.43 -5.62 -15.05
N PRO A 107 6.19 -5.38 -15.51
CA PRO A 107 5.04 -5.35 -14.63
C PRO A 107 4.92 -6.61 -13.79
N GLU A 108 4.56 -6.48 -12.52
CA GLU A 108 4.34 -7.62 -11.65
C GLU A 108 2.84 -7.83 -11.42
N ILE A 109 2.34 -8.98 -11.87
CA ILE A 109 0.94 -9.41 -11.74
C ILE A 109 0.94 -10.87 -11.29
N GLY A 110 0.27 -11.16 -10.18
CA GLY A 110 0.22 -12.50 -9.60
C GLY A 110 0.83 -12.58 -8.21
N VAL A 111 1.23 -13.79 -7.81
CA VAL A 111 1.89 -14.04 -6.53
C VAL A 111 3.40 -14.07 -6.74
N MET A 112 4.09 -13.13 -6.10
CA MET A 112 5.54 -12.95 -6.22
C MET A 112 6.24 -13.12 -4.87
N GLU A 113 7.53 -13.41 -4.92
CA GLU A 113 8.40 -13.39 -3.74
C GLU A 113 9.07 -12.02 -3.62
N VAL A 114 9.07 -11.50 -2.39
CA VAL A 114 9.72 -10.24 -2.03
C VAL A 114 10.69 -10.51 -0.89
N GLU A 115 11.93 -10.05 -1.08
CA GLU A 115 13.01 -10.21 -0.12
C GLU A 115 13.28 -8.92 0.65
N ARG A 116 13.65 -9.07 1.91
CA ARG A 116 14.06 -7.92 2.73
C ARG A 116 15.46 -7.46 2.35
N SER A 117 15.62 -6.14 2.26
CA SER A 117 16.95 -5.50 2.24
C SER A 117 17.63 -5.57 3.62
N GLU A 118 18.88 -5.08 3.72
CA GLU A 118 19.53 -4.90 5.02
C GLU A 118 18.74 -3.97 5.96
N GLU A 119 18.17 -2.88 5.42
CA GLU A 119 17.30 -1.99 6.20
C GLU A 119 15.98 -2.66 6.57
N GLY A 120 15.46 -3.53 5.70
CA GLY A 120 14.29 -4.37 5.97
C GLY A 120 14.51 -5.34 7.14
N HIS A 121 15.69 -5.92 7.26
CA HIS A 121 16.05 -6.77 8.40
C HIS A 121 16.07 -6.01 9.73
N ARG A 122 16.38 -4.71 9.71
CA ARG A 122 16.37 -3.82 10.87
C ARG A 122 15.01 -3.19 11.13
N SER A 123 14.11 -3.24 10.13
CA SER A 123 12.80 -2.58 10.19
C SER A 123 11.85 -3.27 11.16
N LYS A 124 11.22 -2.47 12.04
CA LYS A 124 10.14 -2.96 12.90
C LYS A 124 8.93 -3.42 12.09
N LEU A 125 8.64 -2.78 10.94
CA LEU A 125 7.52 -3.15 10.07
C LEU A 125 7.63 -4.58 9.55
N LEU A 126 8.82 -4.99 9.11
CA LEU A 126 9.06 -6.30 8.51
C LEU A 126 9.60 -7.34 9.52
N SER A 127 9.53 -7.06 10.82
CA SER A 127 9.97 -7.97 11.86
C SER A 127 9.19 -9.29 11.84
N GLY A 128 9.90 -10.42 11.78
CA GLY A 128 9.32 -11.77 11.73
C GLY A 128 8.74 -12.17 10.36
N LEU A 129 9.09 -11.42 9.30
CA LEU A 129 8.76 -11.74 7.90
C LEU A 129 10.08 -12.04 7.17
N GLU A 130 10.54 -13.30 7.16
CA GLU A 130 11.84 -13.67 6.58
C GLU A 130 11.85 -13.53 5.05
N SER A 131 10.93 -14.22 4.37
CA SER A 131 10.56 -13.99 2.99
C SER A 131 9.06 -13.78 2.91
N MET A 132 8.59 -13.04 1.93
CA MET A 132 7.18 -12.74 1.79
C MET A 132 6.71 -13.16 0.40
N ARG A 133 5.73 -14.06 0.37
CA ARG A 133 4.86 -14.14 -0.80
C ARG A 133 3.82 -13.05 -0.69
N VAL A 134 3.63 -12.31 -1.76
CA VAL A 134 2.75 -11.15 -1.83
C VAL A 134 1.93 -11.18 -3.10
N LEU A 135 0.73 -10.59 -3.05
CA LEU A 135 -0.09 -10.40 -4.22
C LEU A 135 0.29 -9.09 -4.89
N GLN A 136 0.61 -9.15 -6.17
CA GLN A 136 1.04 -8.01 -6.97
C GLN A 136 0.05 -7.71 -8.09
N TRP A 137 -0.14 -6.42 -8.34
CA TRP A 137 -0.76 -5.91 -9.58
C TRP A 137 -0.31 -4.47 -9.78
N HIS A 138 0.83 -4.29 -10.41
CA HIS A 138 1.30 -2.95 -10.73
C HIS A 138 2.06 -2.89 -12.06
N LYS A 139 1.85 -1.79 -12.78
CA LYS A 139 2.51 -1.44 -14.06
C LYS A 139 3.50 -0.29 -13.90
N ALA A 140 3.45 0.41 -12.78
CA ALA A 140 4.37 1.46 -12.41
C ALA A 140 5.05 1.11 -11.09
N GLU A 141 6.24 1.65 -10.87
CA GLU A 141 7.05 1.39 -9.68
C GLU A 141 7.85 2.63 -9.27
N VAL A 142 8.25 2.68 -8.02
CA VAL A 142 9.21 3.69 -7.55
C VAL A 142 10.57 3.36 -8.13
N LYS A 143 11.10 4.25 -8.98
CA LYS A 143 12.44 4.15 -9.61
C LYS A 143 13.52 4.79 -8.74
N GLU A 144 13.17 5.84 -8.00
CA GLU A 144 14.08 6.53 -7.11
C GLU A 144 13.38 6.82 -5.78
N ALA A 145 13.95 6.29 -4.70
CA ALA A 145 13.45 6.57 -3.36
C ALA A 145 13.68 8.04 -2.98
N PRO A 146 12.80 8.65 -2.17
CA PRO A 146 13.03 9.97 -1.62
C PRO A 146 14.32 10.03 -0.80
N THR A 147 14.95 11.20 -0.76
CA THR A 147 16.14 11.41 0.08
C THR A 147 15.85 11.08 1.55
N GLY A 148 16.67 10.22 2.14
CA GLY A 148 16.52 9.78 3.52
C GLY A 148 15.52 8.64 3.73
N ALA A 149 14.81 8.20 2.71
CA ALA A 149 14.00 6.99 2.79
C ALA A 149 14.87 5.74 2.89
N LYS A 150 14.37 4.72 3.58
CA LYS A 150 14.98 3.40 3.65
C LYS A 150 14.20 2.44 2.76
N ILE A 151 14.89 1.77 1.86
CA ILE A 151 14.31 0.69 1.08
C ILE A 151 14.29 -0.55 1.95
N LEU A 152 13.11 -1.11 2.18
CA LEU A 152 12.92 -2.22 3.12
C LEU A 152 12.85 -3.58 2.42
N ALA A 153 12.39 -3.62 1.19
CA ALA A 153 12.21 -4.87 0.45
C ALA A 153 12.30 -4.63 -1.06
N ALA A 154 12.65 -5.68 -1.79
CA ALA A 154 12.77 -5.72 -3.24
C ALA A 154 12.28 -7.07 -3.78
N SER A 155 11.97 -7.13 -5.08
CA SER A 155 11.82 -8.35 -5.87
C SER A 155 12.83 -8.34 -7.02
N ASP A 156 12.92 -9.44 -7.77
CA ASP A 156 13.80 -9.51 -8.95
C ASP A 156 13.45 -8.48 -10.01
N ALA A 157 12.19 -8.09 -10.12
CA ALA A 157 11.68 -7.16 -11.13
C ALA A 157 11.56 -5.72 -10.62
N CYS A 158 11.39 -5.50 -9.31
CA CYS A 158 11.16 -4.19 -8.69
C CYS A 158 12.08 -3.98 -7.50
N GLU A 159 13.02 -3.05 -7.61
CA GLU A 159 14.03 -2.77 -6.57
C GLU A 159 13.44 -2.13 -5.30
N ILE A 160 12.25 -1.54 -5.38
CA ILE A 160 11.65 -0.81 -4.27
C ILE A 160 10.21 -1.29 -4.03
N GLN A 161 10.11 -2.42 -3.34
CA GLN A 161 8.84 -3.04 -2.96
C GLN A 161 8.26 -2.52 -1.64
N ALA A 162 9.10 -1.95 -0.80
CA ALA A 162 8.68 -1.33 0.45
C ALA A 162 9.64 -0.22 0.86
N LEU A 163 9.07 0.86 1.40
CA LEU A 163 9.79 2.03 1.89
C LEU A 163 9.42 2.34 3.34
N SER A 164 10.36 2.99 4.05
CA SER A 164 10.02 3.79 5.22
C SER A 164 10.67 5.16 5.13
N VAL A 165 9.93 6.15 5.63
CA VAL A 165 10.43 7.52 5.82
C VAL A 165 10.20 7.89 7.27
N ASN A 166 11.25 8.33 7.94
CA ASN A 166 11.26 8.48 9.40
C ASN A 166 10.86 7.16 10.08
N ASP A 167 10.28 7.23 11.28
CA ASP A 167 9.79 6.05 12.01
C ASP A 167 8.26 5.92 11.96
N SER A 168 7.58 6.73 11.13
CA SER A 168 6.11 6.85 11.09
C SER A 168 5.48 6.50 9.75
N ALA A 169 6.16 6.75 8.65
CA ALA A 169 5.61 6.51 7.32
C ALA A 169 6.20 5.25 6.70
N PHE A 170 5.32 4.32 6.36
CA PHE A 170 5.64 3.06 5.71
C PHE A 170 4.80 2.86 4.47
N SER A 171 5.34 2.16 3.48
CA SER A 171 4.56 1.81 2.30
C SER A 171 5.06 0.53 1.65
N VAL A 172 4.15 -0.14 0.94
CA VAL A 172 4.39 -1.38 0.20
C VAL A 172 3.76 -1.29 -1.19
N GLN A 173 4.44 -1.85 -2.19
CA GLN A 173 3.95 -1.88 -3.58
C GLN A 173 2.88 -2.97 -3.77
N PHE A 174 2.94 -4.04 -3.01
CA PHE A 174 2.04 -5.19 -3.05
C PHE A 174 0.74 -4.96 -2.24
N HIS A 175 -0.21 -5.92 -2.35
CA HIS A 175 -1.57 -5.84 -1.82
C HIS A 175 -1.80 -6.75 -0.60
N PRO A 176 -1.42 -6.32 0.63
CA PRO A 176 -1.66 -7.10 1.85
C PRO A 176 -3.12 -7.04 2.33
N GLU A 177 -3.93 -6.18 1.75
CA GLU A 177 -5.34 -5.98 2.12
C GLU A 177 -6.27 -7.06 1.56
N VAL A 178 -5.83 -7.84 0.56
CA VAL A 178 -6.65 -8.86 -0.12
C VAL A 178 -6.61 -10.17 0.64
N ASN A 179 -7.75 -10.84 0.77
CA ASN A 179 -7.89 -12.19 1.32
C ASN A 179 -8.89 -13.04 0.51
N GLU A 180 -9.11 -14.29 0.93
CA GLU A 180 -10.01 -15.23 0.24
C GLU A 180 -11.45 -14.73 0.08
N LYS A 181 -11.92 -13.88 0.99
CA LYS A 181 -13.29 -13.32 0.94
C LYS A 181 -13.40 -12.14 0.00
N THR A 182 -12.30 -11.39 -0.12
CA THR A 182 -12.27 -10.11 -0.84
C THR A 182 -11.67 -10.24 -2.24
N LEU A 183 -10.90 -11.31 -2.50
CA LEU A 183 -10.31 -11.55 -3.80
C LEU A 183 -11.33 -11.55 -4.97
N PRO A 184 -12.53 -12.15 -4.87
CA PRO A 184 -13.51 -12.09 -5.96
C PRO A 184 -13.98 -10.67 -6.28
N ALA A 185 -14.31 -9.87 -5.25
CA ALA A 185 -14.74 -8.50 -5.44
C ALA A 185 -13.59 -7.60 -5.94
N TRP A 186 -12.37 -7.82 -5.46
CA TRP A 186 -11.19 -7.14 -5.97
C TRP A 186 -10.98 -7.43 -7.46
N PHE A 187 -11.23 -8.67 -7.88
CA PHE A 187 -11.10 -9.11 -9.26
C PHE A 187 -12.17 -8.50 -10.21
N GLU A 188 -13.39 -8.29 -9.71
CA GLU A 188 -14.48 -7.66 -10.49
C GLU A 188 -14.20 -6.19 -10.80
N THR A 189 -13.32 -5.56 -10.03
CA THR A 189 -13.03 -4.13 -10.13
C THR A 189 -11.74 -3.82 -10.87
N VAL A 190 -10.89 -4.82 -11.05
CA VAL A 190 -9.71 -4.73 -11.91
C VAL A 190 -10.15 -5.03 -13.34
N ASP A 191 -10.51 -3.99 -14.07
CA ASP A 191 -11.01 -4.08 -15.46
C ASP A 191 -9.87 -4.32 -16.49
N ASP A 192 -8.77 -4.92 -16.05
CA ASP A 192 -7.55 -5.09 -16.83
C ASP A 192 -7.35 -6.56 -17.25
N ARG A 193 -8.34 -7.13 -17.94
CA ARG A 193 -8.15 -8.44 -18.60
C ARG A 193 -6.94 -8.46 -19.53
N GLU A 194 -6.65 -7.34 -20.16
CA GLU A 194 -5.49 -7.21 -21.05
C GLU A 194 -4.18 -7.44 -20.29
N ASP A 195 -4.07 -6.96 -19.07
CA ASP A 195 -2.88 -7.16 -18.23
C ASP A 195 -2.69 -8.65 -17.86
N LEU A 196 -3.79 -9.36 -17.57
CA LEU A 196 -3.73 -10.79 -17.28
C LEU A 196 -3.35 -11.61 -18.52
N ILE A 197 -3.89 -11.24 -19.68
CA ILE A 197 -3.52 -11.86 -20.96
C ILE A 197 -2.05 -11.60 -21.27
N ALA A 198 -1.58 -10.39 -21.04
CA ALA A 198 -0.17 -10.05 -21.25
C ALA A 198 0.77 -10.82 -20.30
N ALA A 199 0.36 -11.02 -19.04
CA ALA A 199 1.16 -11.72 -18.04
C ALA A 199 1.14 -13.25 -18.20
N PHE A 200 -0.01 -13.84 -18.56
CA PHE A 200 -0.24 -15.29 -18.47
C PHE A 200 -0.88 -15.92 -19.71
N GLY A 201 -1.18 -15.13 -20.77
CA GLY A 201 -1.91 -15.59 -21.94
C GLY A 201 -3.42 -15.69 -21.70
N ASP A 202 -4.14 -16.37 -22.62
CA ASP A 202 -5.62 -16.42 -22.65
C ASP A 202 -6.26 -16.97 -21.35
N ALA A 203 -5.55 -17.81 -20.61
CA ALA A 203 -5.99 -18.36 -19.31
C ALA A 203 -5.58 -17.48 -18.11
N GLY A 204 -5.20 -16.22 -18.33
CA GLY A 204 -4.59 -15.36 -17.31
C GLY A 204 -5.41 -15.22 -16.05
N GLU A 205 -6.71 -15.05 -16.16
CA GLU A 205 -7.61 -14.93 -15.01
C GLU A 205 -7.62 -16.21 -14.14
N GLU A 206 -7.71 -17.38 -14.78
CA GLU A 206 -7.73 -18.66 -14.09
C GLU A 206 -6.38 -18.93 -13.40
N ILE A 207 -5.28 -18.63 -14.09
CA ILE A 207 -3.92 -18.79 -13.54
C ILE A 207 -3.73 -17.89 -12.33
N PHE A 208 -4.08 -16.61 -12.42
CA PHE A 208 -3.97 -15.66 -11.31
C PHE A 208 -4.78 -16.11 -10.10
N LYS A 209 -6.07 -16.46 -10.30
CA LYS A 209 -6.94 -16.96 -9.22
C LYS A 209 -6.36 -18.20 -8.56
N SER A 210 -5.89 -19.16 -9.36
CA SER A 210 -5.28 -20.38 -8.85
C SER A 210 -4.02 -20.11 -8.02
N GLN A 211 -3.15 -19.20 -8.47
CA GLN A 211 -1.97 -18.79 -7.71
C GLN A 211 -2.35 -18.11 -6.39
N ALA A 212 -3.30 -17.19 -6.43
CA ALA A 212 -3.79 -16.48 -5.26
C ALA A 212 -4.41 -17.45 -4.24
N ASP A 213 -5.32 -18.32 -4.67
CA ASP A 213 -5.98 -19.32 -3.81
C ASP A 213 -4.97 -20.28 -3.17
N PHE A 214 -4.03 -20.79 -3.96
CA PHE A 214 -2.98 -21.67 -3.46
C PHE A 214 -2.11 -21.02 -2.40
N SER A 215 -1.83 -19.73 -2.55
CA SER A 215 -0.94 -18.98 -1.67
C SER A 215 -1.66 -18.24 -0.54
N MET A 216 -2.99 -18.18 -0.55
CA MET A 216 -3.80 -17.29 0.29
C MET A 216 -3.51 -17.42 1.79
N ARG A 217 -3.28 -18.64 2.27
CA ARG A 217 -2.93 -18.86 3.69
C ARG A 217 -1.63 -18.17 4.08
N GLU A 218 -0.66 -18.19 3.20
CA GLU A 218 0.66 -17.58 3.42
C GLU A 218 0.57 -16.05 3.26
N LEU A 219 -0.15 -15.58 2.24
CA LEU A 219 -0.46 -14.17 2.03
C LEU A 219 -1.11 -13.56 3.27
N ASN A 220 -2.17 -14.18 3.79
CA ASN A 220 -2.88 -13.72 4.99
C ASN A 220 -2.00 -13.75 6.25
N LYS A 221 -1.12 -14.73 6.38
CA LYS A 221 -0.17 -14.80 7.50
C LYS A 221 0.79 -13.62 7.47
N SER A 222 1.35 -13.32 6.31
CA SER A 222 2.28 -12.20 6.11
C SER A 222 1.58 -10.86 6.30
N ALA A 223 0.40 -10.68 5.72
CA ALA A 223 -0.42 -9.47 5.87
C ALA A 223 -0.79 -9.19 7.34
N ARG A 224 -1.21 -10.23 8.07
CA ARG A 224 -1.49 -10.12 9.52
C ARG A 224 -0.26 -9.70 10.31
N ARG A 225 0.92 -10.27 10.02
CA ARG A 225 2.16 -9.90 10.70
C ARG A 225 2.55 -8.45 10.39
N LEU A 226 2.48 -8.04 9.12
CA LEU A 226 2.75 -6.68 8.70
C LEU A 226 1.81 -5.69 9.40
N PHE A 227 0.51 -5.98 9.44
CA PHE A 227 -0.48 -5.17 10.15
C PHE A 227 -0.14 -5.07 11.65
N GLN A 228 0.15 -6.19 12.32
CA GLN A 228 0.50 -6.21 13.75
C GLN A 228 1.69 -5.33 14.05
N ASN A 229 2.73 -5.41 13.22
CA ASN A 229 3.92 -4.59 13.36
C ASN A 229 3.58 -3.10 13.17
N TRP A 230 2.84 -2.76 12.11
CA TRP A 230 2.38 -1.40 11.88
C TRP A 230 1.53 -0.86 13.04
N TRP A 231 0.56 -1.66 13.52
CA TRP A 231 -0.29 -1.29 14.64
C TRP A 231 0.51 -0.94 15.90
N HIS A 232 1.51 -1.74 16.24
CA HIS A 232 2.36 -1.48 17.40
C HIS A 232 3.16 -0.18 17.24
N ILE A 233 3.71 0.07 16.05
CA ILE A 233 4.45 1.29 15.75
C ILE A 233 3.52 2.51 15.87
N ALA A 234 2.39 2.49 15.19
CA ALA A 234 1.44 3.58 15.14
C ALA A 234 0.83 3.88 16.53
N SER A 235 0.46 2.83 17.29
CA SER A 235 -0.09 3.01 18.63
C SER A 235 0.90 3.63 19.60
N ALA A 236 2.18 3.28 19.50
CA ALA A 236 3.23 3.89 20.34
C ALA A 236 3.41 5.37 20.03
N GLN A 237 3.37 5.77 18.75
CA GLN A 237 3.46 7.17 18.33
C GLN A 237 2.28 8.00 18.81
N VAL A 238 1.05 7.52 18.57
CA VAL A 238 -0.17 8.19 19.02
C VAL A 238 -0.22 8.37 20.54
N SER A 239 0.33 7.42 21.29
CA SER A 239 0.41 7.52 22.77
C SER A 239 1.39 8.59 23.23
N ASN A 240 2.52 8.74 22.54
CA ASN A 240 3.55 9.74 22.87
C ASN A 240 3.10 11.17 22.56
N GLU A 241 2.21 11.38 21.57
CA GLU A 241 1.70 12.71 21.25
C GLU A 241 0.60 13.20 22.22
N LYS A 242 -0.06 12.27 22.93
CA LYS A 242 -1.15 12.58 23.87
C LYS A 242 -0.72 12.70 25.33
N GLY A 243 0.54 12.43 25.64
CA GLY A 243 1.15 12.52 26.98
C GLY A 243 2.02 13.75 27.13
#